data_c5966222595f30808b5c1faa84d341ed
#
_entry.id   c5966222595f30808b5c1faa84d341ed
#
_cell.length_a   1.000
_cell.length_b   1.000
_cell.length_c   1.000
_cell.angle_alpha   90.00
_cell.angle_beta   90.00
_cell.angle_gamma   90.00
#
_symmetry.space_group_name_H-M   'P 1'
#
loop_
_entity.id
_entity.type
_entity.pdbx_description
1 polymer ?
#
loop_
_entity_poly.entity_id
_entity_poly.type
_entity_poly.pdbx_seq_one_letter_code
_entity_poly.pdbx_strand_id
1 'polypeptide(L)'
;MKRIAFIDLGSNSVRFVIYEISKTGSYRLIYQEKESVRLSENMWGTHELTKEAMERSLRALKGFVHMADAMEANTVKAVATAAVRLAKNGDAFIKSVKERTGLDLECIAGEEEARLGFLGVINTIGLKDFIIFDLILKNP
;
A
#
# COMPACT_ATOMS: atom_id res chain seq x y z
N MET A 1 17.40 -10.40 14.20
CA MET A 1 16.39 -9.38 13.88
C MET A 1 15.73 -9.73 12.55
N LYS A 2 14.47 -9.38 12.40
CA LYS A 2 13.71 -9.63 11.15
C LYS A 2 13.30 -8.31 10.54
N ARG A 3 13.50 -8.14 9.23
CA ARG A 3 13.04 -6.95 8.50
C ARG A 3 11.77 -7.28 7.72
N ILE A 4 10.77 -6.45 7.85
CA ILE A 4 9.51 -6.56 7.12
C ILE A 4 9.29 -5.26 6.34
N ALA A 5 9.11 -5.40 5.04
CA ALA A 5 8.72 -4.31 4.15
C ALA A 5 7.20 -4.30 3.97
N PHE A 6 6.61 -3.11 4.00
CA PHE A 6 5.20 -2.89 3.69
C PHE A 6 5.08 -1.90 2.54
N ILE A 7 4.23 -2.24 1.60
CA ILE A 7 3.87 -1.39 0.47
C ILE A 7 2.36 -1.14 0.53
N ASP A 8 1.97 0.12 0.51
CA ASP A 8 0.57 0.56 0.53
C ASP A 8 0.29 1.38 -0.73
N LEU A 9 -0.42 0.79 -1.67
CA LEU A 9 -0.80 1.41 -2.94
C LEU A 9 -2.16 2.07 -2.81
N GLY A 10 -2.14 3.36 -2.59
CA GLY A 10 -3.34 4.21 -2.54
C GLY A 10 -3.75 4.78 -3.90
N SER A 11 -4.78 5.59 -3.88
CA SER A 11 -5.32 6.26 -5.08
C SER A 11 -4.38 7.33 -5.66
N ASN A 12 -3.62 8.01 -4.81
CA ASN A 12 -2.74 9.10 -5.21
C ASN A 12 -1.25 8.76 -5.09
N SER A 13 -0.88 8.02 -4.06
CA SER A 13 0.51 7.70 -3.77
C SER A 13 0.67 6.26 -3.32
N VAL A 14 1.87 5.75 -3.51
CA VAL A 14 2.32 4.50 -2.91
C VAL A 14 3.31 4.82 -1.79
N ARG A 15 3.16 4.15 -0.67
CA ARG A 15 4.05 4.24 0.49
C ARG A 15 4.83 2.95 0.63
N PHE A 16 6.09 3.10 0.97
CA PHE A 16 6.99 1.99 1.23
C PHE A 16 7.67 2.23 2.57
N VAL A 17 7.61 1.24 3.45
CA VAL A 17 8.27 1.30 4.76
C VAL A 17 8.94 -0.03 5.07
N ILE A 18 10.07 0.03 5.77
CA ILE A 18 10.74 -1.16 6.30
C ILE A 18 10.87 -1.01 7.80
N TYR A 19 10.38 -2.00 8.52
CA TYR A 19 10.56 -2.15 9.95
C TYR A 19 11.53 -3.29 10.27
N GLU A 20 12.36 -3.05 11.26
CA GLU A 20 13.18 -4.06 11.88
C GLU A 20 12.54 -4.50 13.19
N ILE A 21 12.32 -5.81 13.35
CA ILE A 21 11.63 -6.39 14.49
C ILE A 21 12.61 -7.25 15.28
N SER A 22 12.72 -7.00 16.58
CA SER A 22 13.54 -7.77 17.49
C SER A 22 12.88 -9.09 17.89
N LYS A 23 13.63 -10.00 18.48
CA LYS A 23 13.09 -11.25 19.04
C LYS A 23 12.09 -11.02 20.18
N THR A 24 12.15 -9.87 20.83
CA THR A 24 11.25 -9.47 21.94
C THR A 24 9.98 -8.78 21.45
N GLY A 25 9.80 -8.61 20.14
CA GLY A 25 8.64 -7.95 19.55
C GLY A 25 8.75 -6.41 19.44
N SER A 26 9.84 -5.81 19.92
CA SER A 26 10.09 -4.39 19.68
C SER A 26 10.35 -4.14 18.20
N TYR A 27 9.86 -3.04 17.67
CA TYR A 27 10.05 -2.70 16.26
C TYR A 27 10.59 -1.29 16.09
N ARG A 28 11.31 -1.07 15.01
CA ARG A 28 11.92 0.19 14.63
C ARG A 28 11.74 0.44 13.14
N LEU A 29 11.27 1.63 12.78
CA LEU A 29 11.27 2.08 11.39
C LEU A 29 12.71 2.33 10.96
N ILE A 30 13.18 1.67 9.91
CA ILE A 30 14.53 1.83 9.37
C ILE A 30 14.56 2.52 8.01
N TYR A 31 13.46 2.48 7.27
CA TYR A 31 13.33 3.16 5.99
C TYR A 31 11.89 3.51 5.69
N GLN A 32 11.66 4.66 5.05
CA GLN A 32 10.37 5.01 4.49
C GLN A 32 10.52 5.87 3.24
N GLU A 33 9.63 5.66 2.30
CA GLU A 33 9.52 6.43 1.07
C GLU A 33 8.06 6.55 0.66
N LYS A 34 7.74 7.64 -0.05
CA LYS A 34 6.42 7.88 -0.62
C LYS A 34 6.60 8.42 -2.03
N GLU A 35 5.92 7.80 -2.99
CA GLU A 35 5.94 8.23 -4.38
C GLU A 35 4.53 8.55 -4.88
N SER A 36 4.36 9.66 -5.57
CA SER A 36 3.10 10.06 -6.16
C SER A 36 2.91 9.33 -7.49
N VAL A 37 1.94 8.45 -7.56
CA VAL A 37 1.63 7.64 -8.76
C VAL A 37 0.31 8.03 -9.40
N ARG A 38 -0.55 8.75 -8.68
CA ARG A 38 -1.86 9.22 -9.14
C ARG A 38 -2.63 8.13 -9.87
N LEU A 39 -2.77 6.96 -9.22
CA LEU A 39 -3.38 5.77 -9.80
C LEU A 39 -4.83 6.00 -10.21
N SER A 40 -5.57 6.82 -9.46
CA SER A 40 -6.97 7.16 -9.77
C SER A 40 -7.14 8.28 -10.79
N GLU A 41 -6.04 8.79 -11.40
CA GLU A 41 -6.11 9.85 -12.39
C GLU A 41 -7.00 9.45 -13.57
N ASN A 42 -7.96 10.32 -13.90
CA ASN A 42 -8.90 10.14 -15.01
C ASN A 42 -9.81 8.89 -14.91
N MET A 43 -10.03 8.34 -13.73
CA MET A 43 -10.99 7.25 -13.52
C MET A 43 -12.46 7.69 -13.62
N TRP A 44 -12.72 8.98 -13.55
CA TRP A 44 -14.06 9.54 -13.62
C TRP A 44 -14.77 9.19 -14.92
N GLY A 45 -15.96 8.65 -14.84
CA GLY A 45 -16.78 8.27 -15.99
C GLY A 45 -16.46 6.88 -16.56
N THR A 46 -15.21 6.48 -16.63
CA THR A 46 -14.83 5.14 -17.15
C THR A 46 -14.83 4.06 -16.08
N HIS A 47 -14.50 4.42 -14.84
CA HIS A 47 -14.20 3.51 -13.74
C HIS A 47 -13.07 2.53 -14.07
N GLU A 48 -12.09 2.97 -14.85
CA GLU A 48 -10.92 2.18 -15.24
C GLU A 48 -9.64 2.93 -14.90
N LEU A 49 -8.63 2.18 -14.48
CA LEU A 49 -7.26 2.69 -14.36
C LEU A 49 -6.71 2.97 -15.75
N THR A 50 -6.10 4.14 -15.94
CA THR A 50 -5.46 4.45 -17.22
C THR A 50 -4.16 3.69 -17.37
N LYS A 51 -3.77 3.43 -18.61
CA LYS A 51 -2.50 2.74 -18.91
C LYS A 51 -1.30 3.49 -18.33
N GLU A 52 -1.31 4.81 -18.45
CA GLU A 52 -0.24 5.68 -17.95
C GLU A 52 -0.12 5.60 -16.41
N ALA A 53 -1.25 5.63 -15.70
CA ALA A 53 -1.28 5.52 -14.25
C ALA A 53 -0.81 4.13 -13.77
N MET A 54 -1.23 3.06 -14.46
CA MET A 54 -0.76 1.70 -14.18
C MET A 54 0.75 1.57 -14.39
N GLU A 55 1.29 2.11 -15.49
CA GLU A 55 2.74 2.06 -15.77
C GLU A 55 3.57 2.86 -14.75
N ARG A 56 3.10 4.03 -14.31
CA ARG A 56 3.74 4.79 -13.22
C ARG A 56 3.80 3.97 -11.94
N SER A 57 2.67 3.36 -11.58
CA SER A 57 2.56 2.54 -10.37
C SER A 57 3.45 1.29 -10.45
N LEU A 58 3.48 0.62 -11.59
CA LEU A 58 4.35 -0.54 -11.81
C LEU A 58 5.84 -0.20 -11.67
N ARG A 59 6.28 0.96 -12.18
CA ARG A 59 7.67 1.42 -12.01
C ARG A 59 8.01 1.64 -10.54
N ALA A 60 7.14 2.33 -9.80
CA ALA A 60 7.32 2.57 -8.38
C ALA A 60 7.37 1.27 -7.59
N LEU A 61 6.41 0.35 -7.81
CA LEU A 61 6.36 -0.95 -7.14
C LEU A 61 7.61 -1.78 -7.42
N LYS A 62 8.10 -1.80 -8.67
CA LYS A 62 9.33 -2.49 -9.04
C LYS A 62 10.55 -1.91 -8.31
N GLY A 63 10.63 -0.59 -8.19
CA GLY A 63 11.67 0.09 -7.42
C GLY A 63 11.65 -0.32 -5.95
N PHE A 64 10.47 -0.40 -5.34
CA PHE A 64 10.33 -0.79 -3.94
C PHE A 64 10.65 -2.27 -3.70
N VAL A 65 10.32 -3.15 -4.64
CA VAL A 65 10.77 -4.57 -4.56
C VAL A 65 12.28 -4.65 -4.56
N HIS A 66 12.96 -3.95 -5.47
CA HIS A 66 14.42 -3.92 -5.50
C HIS A 66 15.03 -3.30 -4.22
N MET A 67 14.40 -2.26 -3.68
CA MET A 67 14.84 -1.66 -2.42
C MET A 67 14.66 -2.64 -1.24
N ALA A 68 13.54 -3.36 -1.19
CA ALA A 68 13.29 -4.37 -0.17
C ALA A 68 14.36 -5.47 -0.20
N ASP A 69 14.73 -5.93 -1.39
CA ASP A 69 15.79 -6.92 -1.58
C ASP A 69 17.17 -6.35 -1.15
N ALA A 70 17.51 -5.14 -1.60
CA ALA A 70 18.77 -4.48 -1.26
C ALA A 70 18.92 -4.23 0.24
N MET A 71 17.81 -4.00 0.94
CA MET A 71 17.77 -3.83 2.39
C MET A 71 17.53 -5.13 3.16
N GLU A 72 17.60 -6.27 2.47
CA GLU A 72 17.48 -7.62 3.06
C GLU A 72 16.17 -7.80 3.84
N ALA A 73 15.05 -7.32 3.29
CA ALA A 73 13.74 -7.56 3.87
C ALA A 73 13.37 -9.06 3.78
N ASN A 74 13.12 -9.67 4.93
CA ASN A 74 12.75 -11.08 5.01
C ASN A 74 11.35 -11.37 4.45
N THR A 75 10.50 -10.36 4.45
CA THR A 75 9.11 -10.46 4.02
C THR A 75 8.69 -9.13 3.41
N VAL A 76 7.99 -9.18 2.29
CA VAL A 76 7.31 -8.02 1.70
C VAL A 76 5.81 -8.26 1.76
N LYS A 77 5.07 -7.31 2.32
CA LYS A 77 3.61 -7.27 2.33
C LYS A 77 3.14 -6.08 1.51
N ALA A 78 2.24 -6.30 0.59
CA ALA A 78 1.73 -5.24 -0.26
C ALA A 78 0.20 -5.26 -0.31
N VAL A 79 -0.39 -4.09 -0.11
CA VAL A 79 -1.84 -3.90 -0.19
C VAL A 79 -2.19 -2.81 -1.19
N ALA A 80 -3.33 -2.96 -1.83
CA ALA A 80 -3.97 -1.94 -2.66
C ALA A 80 -5.34 -1.60 -2.08
N THR A 81 -5.74 -0.36 -2.24
CA THR A 81 -6.97 0.16 -1.63
C THR A 81 -7.96 0.68 -2.68
N ALA A 82 -8.61 1.80 -2.44
CA ALA A 82 -9.79 2.27 -3.16
C ALA A 82 -9.65 2.31 -4.69
N ALA A 83 -8.55 2.82 -5.26
CA ALA A 83 -8.43 2.93 -6.71
C ALA A 83 -8.49 1.57 -7.42
N VAL A 84 -7.76 0.59 -6.89
CA VAL A 84 -7.75 -0.77 -7.46
C VAL A 84 -9.08 -1.48 -7.19
N ARG A 85 -9.61 -1.35 -5.98
CA ARG A 85 -10.87 -1.97 -5.57
C ARG A 85 -12.06 -1.52 -6.42
N LEU A 86 -12.12 -0.25 -6.79
CA LEU A 86 -13.22 0.36 -7.54
C LEU A 86 -13.06 0.27 -9.05
N ALA A 87 -11.87 -0.06 -9.53
CA ALA A 87 -11.59 -0.13 -10.96
C ALA A 87 -12.10 -1.42 -11.59
N LYS A 88 -12.80 -1.31 -12.73
CA LYS A 88 -13.21 -2.46 -13.53
C LYS A 88 -12.05 -3.36 -13.98
N ASN A 89 -10.90 -2.76 -14.21
CA ASN A 89 -9.65 -3.42 -14.60
C ASN A 89 -8.67 -3.61 -13.43
N GLY A 90 -9.15 -3.51 -12.19
CA GLY A 90 -8.33 -3.67 -10.99
C GLY A 90 -7.67 -5.05 -10.89
N ASP A 91 -8.42 -6.12 -11.14
CA ASP A 91 -7.89 -7.49 -11.10
C ASP A 91 -6.82 -7.73 -12.18
N ALA A 92 -7.04 -7.19 -13.39
CA ALA A 92 -6.04 -7.25 -14.46
C ALA A 92 -4.76 -6.49 -14.09
N PHE A 93 -4.88 -5.36 -13.40
CA PHE A 93 -3.74 -4.63 -12.88
C PHE A 93 -2.97 -5.42 -11.81
N ILE A 94 -3.65 -6.03 -10.84
CA ILE A 94 -3.03 -6.89 -9.81
C ILE A 94 -2.26 -8.04 -10.47
N LYS A 95 -2.83 -8.68 -11.48
CA LYS A 95 -2.16 -9.74 -12.25
C LYS A 95 -0.90 -9.21 -12.93
N SER A 96 -0.97 -8.05 -13.56
CA SER A 96 0.18 -7.40 -14.19
C SER A 96 1.29 -7.06 -13.18
N VAL A 97 0.93 -6.62 -11.97
CA VAL A 97 1.89 -6.39 -10.89
C VAL A 97 2.63 -7.67 -10.56
N LYS A 98 1.92 -8.79 -10.38
CA LYS A 98 2.53 -10.09 -10.08
C LYS A 98 3.48 -10.54 -11.20
N GLU A 99 3.03 -10.47 -12.44
CA GLU A 99 3.81 -10.91 -13.61
C GLU A 99 5.08 -10.07 -13.81
N ARG A 100 5.01 -8.76 -13.58
CA ARG A 100 6.10 -7.83 -13.89
C ARG A 100 7.04 -7.52 -12.74
N THR A 101 6.61 -7.71 -11.50
CA THR A 101 7.40 -7.39 -10.30
C THR A 101 7.60 -8.56 -9.35
N GLY A 102 6.86 -9.65 -9.52
CA GLY A 102 6.83 -10.77 -8.58
C GLY A 102 6.06 -10.49 -7.28
N LEU A 103 5.57 -9.27 -7.10
CA LEU A 103 4.89 -8.83 -5.87
C LEU A 103 3.47 -9.39 -5.78
N ASP A 104 3.11 -9.97 -4.64
CA ASP A 104 1.73 -10.32 -4.32
C ASP A 104 1.02 -9.09 -3.74
N LEU A 105 0.23 -8.43 -4.58
CA LEU A 105 -0.54 -7.25 -4.21
C LEU A 105 -1.96 -7.68 -3.82
N GLU A 106 -2.30 -7.53 -2.55
CA GLU A 106 -3.62 -7.84 -2.01
C GLU A 106 -4.52 -6.61 -2.03
N CYS A 107 -5.67 -6.70 -2.71
CA CYS A 107 -6.68 -5.64 -2.64
C CYS A 107 -7.55 -5.82 -1.41
N ILE A 108 -7.42 -4.93 -0.43
CA ILE A 108 -8.17 -5.01 0.83
C ILE A 108 -9.51 -4.29 0.76
N ALA A 109 -10.51 -4.81 1.50
CA ALA A 109 -11.81 -4.17 1.64
C ALA A 109 -11.72 -2.87 2.45
N GLY A 110 -12.69 -1.96 2.27
CA GLY A 110 -12.71 -0.68 2.98
C GLY A 110 -12.80 -0.83 4.49
N GLU A 111 -13.52 -1.83 4.99
CA GLU A 111 -13.60 -2.15 6.41
C GLU A 111 -12.25 -2.60 6.98
N GLU A 112 -11.48 -3.40 6.23
CA GLU A 112 -10.15 -3.83 6.63
C GLU A 112 -9.15 -2.67 6.61
N GLU A 113 -9.23 -1.80 5.60
CA GLU A 113 -8.44 -0.58 5.53
C GLU A 113 -8.67 0.31 6.76
N ALA A 114 -9.95 0.54 7.13
CA ALA A 114 -10.32 1.29 8.31
C ALA A 114 -9.84 0.61 9.62
N ARG A 115 -9.96 -0.71 9.70
CA ARG A 115 -9.50 -1.49 10.85
C ARG A 115 -7.99 -1.37 11.05
N LEU A 116 -7.21 -1.50 9.98
CA LEU A 116 -5.75 -1.35 10.02
C LEU A 116 -5.33 0.07 10.39
N GLY A 117 -6.02 1.08 9.84
CA GLY A 117 -5.82 2.50 10.21
C GLY A 117 -6.08 2.73 11.71
N PHE A 118 -7.18 2.22 12.23
CA PHE A 118 -7.50 2.27 13.66
C PHE A 118 -6.41 1.63 14.52
N LEU A 119 -5.98 0.40 14.19
CA LEU A 119 -4.92 -0.29 14.92
C LEU A 119 -3.59 0.48 14.90
N GLY A 120 -3.25 1.11 13.76
CA GLY A 120 -2.08 1.96 13.66
C GLY A 120 -2.12 3.14 14.61
N VAL A 121 -3.26 3.80 14.72
CA VAL A 121 -3.46 4.95 15.63
C VAL A 121 -3.39 4.53 17.10
N ILE A 122 -4.13 3.51 17.53
CA ILE A 122 -4.16 3.10 18.94
C ILE A 122 -2.81 2.57 19.45
N ASN A 123 -2.00 2.00 18.58
CA ASN A 123 -0.65 1.53 18.93
C ASN A 123 0.40 2.67 18.96
N THR A 124 0.06 3.83 18.41
CA THR A 124 0.98 4.97 18.30
C THR A 124 0.66 6.07 19.31
N ILE A 125 -0.61 6.25 19.64
CA ILE A 125 -1.10 7.32 20.49
C ILE A 125 -1.64 6.73 21.79
N GLY A 126 -1.01 7.05 22.92
CA GLY A 126 -1.40 6.57 24.26
C GLY A 126 -2.65 7.27 24.85
N LEU A 127 -3.63 7.64 24.03
CA LEU A 127 -4.87 8.28 24.45
C LEU A 127 -5.93 7.24 24.82
N LYS A 128 -6.70 7.50 25.89
CA LYS A 128 -7.76 6.58 26.35
C LYS A 128 -9.10 6.81 25.67
N ASP A 129 -9.40 8.04 25.27
CA ASP A 129 -10.66 8.41 24.61
C ASP A 129 -10.38 9.27 23.38
N PHE A 130 -10.69 8.77 22.18
CA PHE A 130 -10.52 9.51 20.93
C PHE A 130 -11.50 9.01 19.86
N ILE A 131 -11.76 9.87 18.88
CA ILE A 131 -12.52 9.53 17.67
C ILE A 131 -11.58 9.63 16.49
N ILE A 132 -11.57 8.61 15.64
CA ILE A 132 -10.81 8.57 14.38
C ILE A 132 -11.78 8.85 13.24
N PHE A 133 -11.49 9.88 12.46
CA PHE A 133 -12.15 10.12 11.18
C PHE A 133 -11.21 9.69 10.07
N ASP A 134 -11.57 8.63 9.36
CA ASP A 134 -10.89 8.18 8.15
C ASP A 134 -11.80 8.42 6.95
N LEU A 135 -11.39 9.36 6.07
CA LEU A 135 -12.10 9.63 4.83
C LEU A 135 -11.74 8.58 3.79
N ILE A 136 -12.42 7.46 3.87
CA ILE A 136 -12.40 6.48 2.78
C ILE A 136 -13.35 6.98 1.71
N LEU A 137 -12.81 7.48 0.60
CA LEU A 137 -13.63 7.87 -0.54
C LEU A 137 -14.35 6.64 -1.09
N LYS A 138 -15.61 6.51 -0.68
CA LYS A 138 -16.56 5.58 -1.28
C LYS A 138 -17.09 6.27 -2.52
N ASN A 139 -16.49 5.99 -3.62
CA ASN A 139 -16.95 6.42 -4.92
C ASN A 139 -16.72 7.89 -5.31
N PRO A 140 -16.12 8.07 -6.43
CA PRO A 140 -16.39 9.26 -7.20
C PRO A 140 -17.78 9.15 -7.82
#